data_accaa316a533339aead651941e96c110
#
_entry.id   accaa316a533339aead651941e96c110
#
_cell.length_a   1.000
_cell.length_b   1.000
_cell.length_c   1.000
_cell.angle_alpha   90.00
_cell.angle_beta   90.00
_cell.angle_gamma   90.00
#
_symmetry.space_group_name_H-M   'P 1'
#
loop_
_entity.id
_entity.type
_entity.pdbx_description
1 polymer ?
#
loop_
_entity_poly.entity_id
_entity_poly.type
_entity_poly.pdbx_seq_one_letter_code
_entity_poly.pdbx_strand_id
1 'polypeptide(L)'
;MAFSQLTISIFVILSVALFVQMGAGDDPLKRIGADCRNSNHFPARSKYHKNLSILLNDLQNKTPDTGFALEFVGEPKTGRGVYGRSFCRGDISRTECKACVGAVIARILEKCPLKKGAVGLSEICSLIYSHRDIFHKYIVDTYYISRGRNISISAPVETITKFVNNLTDKAIATKTFFATGDVKLADESGNTIYGLVQCALDLSPADCESCIAGMLERIPDFTPRGGRFVSAACTLQYEFYQFFIA
;
A
#
# COMPACT_ATOMS: atom_id res chain seq x y z
N MET A 1 25.10 10.76 -50.49
CA MET A 1 25.20 9.83 -49.33
C MET A 1 25.11 10.53 -47.97
N ALA A 2 25.36 11.83 -47.82
CA ALA A 2 25.26 12.55 -46.53
C ALA A 2 23.82 12.82 -46.05
N PHE A 3 22.85 13.00 -46.95
CA PHE A 3 21.45 13.26 -46.59
C PHE A 3 20.73 12.08 -45.90
N SER A 4 21.13 10.84 -46.22
CA SER A 4 20.52 9.62 -45.64
C SER A 4 20.90 9.38 -44.17
N GLN A 5 22.12 9.74 -43.78
CA GLN A 5 22.58 9.55 -42.39
C GLN A 5 22.00 10.58 -41.44
N LEU A 6 21.76 11.81 -41.92
CA LEU A 6 21.15 12.86 -41.06
C LEU A 6 19.70 12.56 -40.73
N THR A 7 18.93 12.04 -41.70
CA THR A 7 17.52 11.67 -41.50
C THR A 7 17.37 10.49 -40.53
N ILE A 8 18.23 9.47 -40.63
CA ILE A 8 18.19 8.31 -39.72
C ILE A 8 18.57 8.74 -38.29
N SER A 9 19.56 9.63 -38.11
CA SER A 9 19.92 10.14 -36.79
C SER A 9 18.81 10.96 -36.15
N ILE A 10 18.07 11.78 -36.91
CA ILE A 10 16.92 12.55 -36.40
C ILE A 10 15.76 11.62 -36.01
N PHE A 11 15.47 10.57 -36.77
CA PHE A 11 14.44 9.60 -36.42
C PHE A 11 14.79 8.79 -35.15
N VAL A 12 16.05 8.40 -34.97
CA VAL A 12 16.51 7.69 -33.76
C VAL A 12 16.43 8.60 -32.55
N ILE A 13 16.84 9.87 -32.65
CA ILE A 13 16.74 10.83 -31.54
C ILE A 13 15.29 11.12 -31.18
N LEU A 14 14.39 11.28 -32.17
CA LEU A 14 12.96 11.49 -31.93
C LEU A 14 12.28 10.25 -31.31
N SER A 15 12.65 9.04 -31.72
CA SER A 15 12.11 7.81 -31.12
C SER A 15 12.60 7.61 -29.67
N VAL A 16 13.87 7.90 -29.37
CA VAL A 16 14.40 7.85 -28.01
C VAL A 16 13.76 8.93 -27.12
N ALA A 17 13.52 10.14 -27.63
CA ALA A 17 12.81 11.19 -26.89
C ALA A 17 11.36 10.84 -26.59
N LEU A 18 10.66 10.13 -27.49
CA LEU A 18 9.30 9.64 -27.27
C LEU A 18 9.24 8.52 -26.21
N PHE A 19 10.24 7.65 -26.13
CA PHE A 19 10.31 6.61 -25.10
C PHE A 19 10.63 7.16 -23.70
N VAL A 20 11.32 8.30 -23.60
CA VAL A 20 11.64 8.94 -22.29
C VAL A 20 10.45 9.70 -21.71
N GLN A 21 9.43 10.05 -22.52
CA GLN A 21 8.22 10.74 -22.01
C GLN A 21 7.12 9.81 -21.49
N MET A 22 7.25 8.49 -21.60
CA MET A 22 6.27 7.52 -21.10
C MET A 22 6.53 7.06 -19.66
N GLY A 23 7.05 7.91 -18.78
CA GLY A 23 7.41 7.46 -17.43
C GLY A 23 7.41 8.50 -16.31
N ALA A 24 6.68 9.60 -16.43
CA ALA A 24 6.45 10.49 -15.29
C ALA A 24 5.22 10.05 -14.46
N GLY A 25 5.08 8.75 -14.21
CA GLY A 25 4.25 8.25 -13.13
C GLY A 25 4.90 8.64 -11.80
N ASP A 26 4.11 9.19 -10.87
CA ASP A 26 4.58 9.40 -9.49
C ASP A 26 5.19 8.08 -9.00
N ASP A 27 6.48 8.09 -8.68
CA ASP A 27 7.18 6.92 -8.15
C ASP A 27 6.56 6.58 -6.76
N PRO A 28 5.86 5.45 -6.62
CA PRO A 28 5.18 5.09 -5.38
C PRO A 28 6.16 4.90 -4.22
N LEU A 29 7.46 4.78 -4.49
CA LEU A 29 8.51 4.67 -3.48
C LEU A 29 8.97 6.03 -2.94
N LYS A 30 8.59 7.15 -3.56
CA LYS A 30 8.93 8.50 -3.06
C LYS A 30 8.15 8.91 -1.81
N ARG A 31 7.01 8.25 -1.54
CA ARG A 31 6.10 8.62 -0.45
C ARG A 31 5.95 7.46 0.54
N ILE A 32 7.03 7.14 1.26
CA ILE A 32 6.99 6.13 2.31
C ILE A 32 6.90 6.81 3.66
N GLY A 33 5.78 6.56 4.36
CA GLY A 33 5.58 6.93 5.75
C GLY A 33 6.12 5.87 6.71
N ALA A 34 6.57 6.28 7.89
CA ALA A 34 6.87 5.37 9.00
C ALA A 34 6.43 5.99 10.33
N ASP A 35 5.83 5.17 11.19
CA ASP A 35 5.40 5.51 12.55
C ASP A 35 5.93 4.49 13.55
N CYS A 36 6.46 4.99 14.68
CA CYS A 36 7.13 4.16 15.69
C CYS A 36 6.17 3.60 16.74
N ARG A 37 4.87 3.83 16.62
CA ARG A 37 3.78 3.27 17.46
C ARG A 37 3.98 3.47 18.96
N ASN A 38 4.60 4.56 19.37
CA ASN A 38 4.95 4.82 20.78
C ASN A 38 5.58 3.62 21.52
N SER A 39 6.29 2.76 20.76
CA SER A 39 6.84 1.53 21.29
C SER A 39 8.11 1.78 22.10
N ASN A 40 8.33 0.90 23.10
CA ASN A 40 9.56 0.91 23.89
C ASN A 40 10.80 0.65 23.03
N HIS A 41 11.95 1.06 23.51
CA HIS A 41 13.23 0.74 22.89
C HIS A 41 13.73 -0.64 23.30
N PHE A 42 14.59 -1.21 22.48
CA PHE A 42 15.39 -2.38 22.81
C PHE A 42 16.88 -2.04 22.75
N PRO A 43 17.74 -2.70 23.54
CA PRO A 43 19.18 -2.48 23.47
C PRO A 43 19.76 -2.91 22.12
N ALA A 44 20.68 -2.14 21.57
CA ALA A 44 21.45 -2.55 20.41
C ALA A 44 22.16 -3.90 20.67
N ARG A 45 22.29 -4.73 19.63
CA ARG A 45 22.89 -6.08 19.69
C ARG A 45 22.16 -7.08 20.62
N SER A 46 20.97 -6.74 21.13
CA SER A 46 20.14 -7.65 21.94
C SER A 46 19.60 -8.82 21.10
N LYS A 47 19.06 -9.85 21.78
CA LYS A 47 18.34 -10.94 21.09
C LYS A 47 17.16 -10.43 20.29
N TYR A 48 16.44 -9.41 20.79
CA TYR A 48 15.35 -8.76 20.05
C TYR A 48 15.87 -8.13 18.75
N HIS A 49 16.99 -7.42 18.78
CA HIS A 49 17.60 -6.82 17.58
C HIS A 49 17.91 -7.87 16.52
N LYS A 50 18.53 -8.98 16.93
CA LYS A 50 18.84 -10.09 16.01
C LYS A 50 17.57 -10.71 15.43
N ASN A 51 16.55 -10.94 16.26
CA ASN A 51 15.28 -11.51 15.82
C ASN A 51 14.54 -10.58 14.86
N LEU A 52 14.55 -9.26 15.12
CA LEU A 52 13.97 -8.26 14.22
C LEU A 52 14.67 -8.26 12.84
N SER A 53 16.00 -8.35 12.83
CA SER A 53 16.75 -8.40 11.56
C SER A 53 16.38 -9.64 10.73
N ILE A 54 16.23 -10.80 11.37
CA ILE A 54 15.78 -12.03 10.70
C ILE A 54 14.36 -11.85 10.16
N LEU A 55 13.43 -11.37 10.99
CA LEU A 55 12.04 -11.16 10.63
C LEU A 55 11.89 -10.22 9.43
N LEU A 56 12.60 -9.08 9.43
CA LEU A 56 12.51 -8.11 8.33
C LEU A 56 13.06 -8.70 7.01
N ASN A 57 14.15 -9.47 7.08
CA ASN A 57 14.68 -10.20 5.92
C ASN A 57 13.69 -11.24 5.40
N ASP A 58 13.05 -12.00 6.29
CA ASP A 58 12.06 -13.01 5.92
C ASP A 58 10.84 -12.36 5.27
N LEU A 59 10.31 -11.28 5.82
CA LEU A 59 9.20 -10.53 5.22
C LEU A 59 9.56 -10.00 3.82
N GLN A 60 10.77 -9.43 3.63
CA GLN A 60 11.20 -8.93 2.31
C GLN A 60 11.29 -10.04 1.26
N ASN A 61 11.67 -11.25 1.66
CA ASN A 61 11.84 -12.35 0.72
C ASN A 61 10.55 -13.13 0.46
N LYS A 62 9.68 -13.30 1.48
CA LYS A 62 8.47 -14.12 1.37
C LYS A 62 7.24 -13.34 0.86
N THR A 63 7.11 -12.05 1.22
CA THR A 63 5.94 -11.25 0.81
C THR A 63 5.73 -11.24 -0.71
N PRO A 64 6.77 -11.14 -1.56
CA PRO A 64 6.58 -11.09 -3.01
C PRO A 64 6.01 -12.37 -3.63
N ASP A 65 6.10 -13.50 -2.95
CA ASP A 65 5.65 -14.80 -3.51
C ASP A 65 4.13 -14.88 -3.66
N THR A 66 3.41 -14.34 -2.69
CA THR A 66 1.94 -14.36 -2.63
C THR A 66 1.31 -12.97 -2.47
N GLY A 67 2.14 -11.93 -2.38
CA GLY A 67 1.70 -10.58 -2.02
C GLY A 67 1.47 -10.37 -0.52
N PHE A 68 1.70 -11.41 0.33
CA PHE A 68 1.42 -11.37 1.77
C PHE A 68 2.37 -12.26 2.55
N ALA A 69 2.80 -11.82 3.75
CA ALA A 69 3.54 -12.65 4.69
C ALA A 69 3.22 -12.32 6.15
N LEU A 70 3.15 -13.36 6.97
CA LEU A 70 3.16 -13.31 8.43
C LEU A 70 4.39 -14.04 8.93
N GLU A 71 5.17 -13.39 9.79
CA GLU A 71 6.39 -13.97 10.35
C GLU A 71 6.48 -13.73 11.86
N PHE A 72 6.94 -14.75 12.57
CA PHE A 72 7.28 -14.67 13.98
C PHE A 72 8.68 -15.22 14.20
N VAL A 73 9.54 -14.45 14.89
CA VAL A 73 10.91 -14.86 15.20
C VAL A 73 11.18 -14.69 16.68
N GLY A 74 11.69 -15.72 17.33
CA GLY A 74 12.06 -15.75 18.74
C GLY A 74 11.13 -16.60 19.59
N GLU A 75 11.12 -16.35 20.91
CA GLU A 75 10.33 -17.12 21.87
C GLU A 75 9.13 -16.32 22.35
N PRO A 76 7.91 -16.88 22.27
CA PRO A 76 6.71 -16.22 22.79
C PRO A 76 6.87 -15.90 24.29
N LYS A 77 6.25 -14.79 24.72
CA LYS A 77 6.20 -14.38 26.15
C LYS A 77 7.53 -14.00 26.81
N THR A 78 8.66 -14.10 26.12
CA THR A 78 9.99 -13.75 26.71
C THR A 78 10.35 -12.26 26.54
N GLY A 79 9.51 -11.49 25.81
CA GLY A 79 9.82 -10.11 25.41
C GLY A 79 10.93 -10.01 24.36
N ARG A 80 11.36 -11.15 23.81
CA ARG A 80 12.38 -11.27 22.75
C ARG A 80 11.77 -11.65 21.40
N GLY A 81 10.52 -12.12 21.39
CA GLY A 81 9.76 -12.43 20.17
C GLY A 81 9.37 -11.17 19.41
N VAL A 82 9.37 -11.27 18.08
CA VAL A 82 8.94 -10.23 17.15
C VAL A 82 7.94 -10.84 16.18
N TYR A 83 6.79 -10.21 16.08
CA TYR A 83 5.73 -10.53 15.13
C TYR A 83 5.81 -9.53 13.99
N GLY A 84 5.60 -9.97 12.77
CA GLY A 84 5.58 -9.11 11.60
C GLY A 84 4.55 -9.52 10.58
N ARG A 85 3.97 -8.54 9.92
CA ARG A 85 3.06 -8.69 8.80
C ARG A 85 3.46 -7.72 7.71
N SER A 86 3.46 -8.18 6.47
CA SER A 86 3.58 -7.31 5.31
C SER A 86 2.69 -7.78 4.18
N PHE A 87 2.19 -6.83 3.38
CA PHE A 87 1.46 -7.14 2.17
C PHE A 87 1.70 -6.08 1.09
N CYS A 88 1.56 -6.50 -0.14
CA CYS A 88 1.65 -5.68 -1.33
C CYS A 88 0.28 -5.59 -2.00
N ARG A 89 0.03 -4.51 -2.70
CA ARG A 89 -1.18 -4.31 -3.49
C ARG A 89 -1.29 -5.40 -4.55
N GLY A 90 -2.48 -5.97 -4.73
CA GLY A 90 -2.70 -7.19 -5.50
C GLY A 90 -2.47 -7.07 -7.01
N ASP A 91 -2.35 -5.86 -7.53
CA ASP A 91 -2.14 -5.55 -8.95
C ASP A 91 -0.69 -5.23 -9.32
N ILE A 92 0.26 -5.30 -8.37
CA ILE A 92 1.68 -5.05 -8.65
C ILE A 92 2.47 -6.33 -8.85
N SER A 93 3.59 -6.22 -9.55
CA SER A 93 4.49 -7.35 -9.80
C SER A 93 5.29 -7.77 -8.55
N ARG A 94 5.78 -9.01 -8.54
CA ARG A 94 6.70 -9.51 -7.49
C ARG A 94 7.93 -8.63 -7.32
N THR A 95 8.48 -8.10 -8.40
CA THR A 95 9.66 -7.23 -8.39
C THR A 95 9.36 -5.91 -7.70
N GLU A 96 8.24 -5.27 -8.03
CA GLU A 96 7.79 -4.04 -7.39
C GLU A 96 7.47 -4.27 -5.91
N CYS A 97 6.80 -5.39 -5.58
CA CYS A 97 6.52 -5.78 -4.20
C CYS A 97 7.81 -5.90 -3.39
N LYS A 98 8.83 -6.63 -3.90
CA LYS A 98 10.13 -6.80 -3.22
C LYS A 98 10.84 -5.47 -3.01
N ALA A 99 10.85 -4.61 -4.02
CA ALA A 99 11.45 -3.28 -3.96
C ALA A 99 10.74 -2.40 -2.92
N CYS A 100 9.40 -2.42 -2.91
CA CYS A 100 8.58 -1.65 -1.98
C CYS A 100 8.81 -2.09 -0.53
N VAL A 101 8.73 -3.38 -0.24
CA VAL A 101 8.96 -3.91 1.12
C VAL A 101 10.36 -3.55 1.61
N GLY A 102 11.38 -3.66 0.75
CA GLY A 102 12.75 -3.26 1.08
C GLY A 102 12.87 -1.77 1.40
N ALA A 103 12.24 -0.90 0.61
CA ALA A 103 12.24 0.54 0.84
C ALA A 103 11.47 0.92 2.13
N VAL A 104 10.35 0.26 2.41
CA VAL A 104 9.59 0.42 3.66
C VAL A 104 10.43 0.00 4.86
N ILE A 105 11.15 -1.13 4.80
CA ILE A 105 12.07 -1.57 5.86
C ILE A 105 13.15 -0.51 6.11
N ALA A 106 13.81 -0.03 5.07
CA ALA A 106 14.83 1.01 5.19
C ALA A 106 14.29 2.27 5.88
N ARG A 107 13.07 2.69 5.50
CA ARG A 107 12.40 3.86 6.09
C ARG A 107 12.06 3.66 7.55
N ILE A 108 11.57 2.48 7.93
CA ILE A 108 11.29 2.12 9.32
C ILE A 108 12.57 2.17 10.16
N LEU A 109 13.65 1.57 9.68
CA LEU A 109 14.92 1.52 10.42
C LEU A 109 15.53 2.90 10.61
N GLU A 110 15.39 3.79 9.62
CA GLU A 110 15.83 5.18 9.69
C GLU A 110 15.02 5.98 10.72
N LYS A 111 13.68 5.90 10.65
CA LYS A 111 12.78 6.73 11.46
C LYS A 111 12.55 6.22 12.87
N CYS A 112 12.61 4.90 13.05
CA CYS A 112 12.27 4.22 14.30
C CYS A 112 13.45 3.37 14.82
N PRO A 113 14.63 3.95 15.02
CA PRO A 113 15.80 3.20 15.46
C PRO A 113 15.54 2.55 16.83
N LEU A 114 15.85 1.25 16.92
CA LEU A 114 15.78 0.45 18.16
C LEU A 114 14.38 0.41 18.80
N LYS A 115 13.29 0.61 18.05
CA LYS A 115 11.92 0.52 18.55
C LYS A 115 11.38 -0.91 18.50
N LYS A 116 10.62 -1.32 19.54
CA LYS A 116 9.98 -2.65 19.63
C LYS A 116 8.71 -2.80 18.78
N GLY A 117 8.32 -1.80 18.06
CA GLY A 117 7.22 -1.82 17.12
C GLY A 117 7.26 -0.60 16.22
N ALA A 118 6.98 -0.82 14.96
CA ALA A 118 6.85 0.23 13.97
C ALA A 118 5.96 -0.23 12.82
N VAL A 119 5.41 0.73 12.11
CA VAL A 119 4.69 0.52 10.85
C VAL A 119 5.32 1.38 9.76
N GLY A 120 5.42 0.81 8.58
CA GLY A 120 5.83 1.53 7.38
C GLY A 120 4.77 1.34 6.30
N LEU A 121 4.41 2.43 5.65
CA LEU A 121 3.32 2.51 4.69
C LEU A 121 3.79 3.17 3.41
N SER A 122 3.45 2.57 2.28
CA SER A 122 3.59 3.09 0.93
C SER A 122 2.26 2.96 0.19
N GLU A 123 2.13 3.56 -0.97
CA GLU A 123 0.94 3.44 -1.81
C GLU A 123 0.70 2.00 -2.33
N ILE A 124 1.73 1.17 -2.38
CA ILE A 124 1.68 -0.17 -2.98
C ILE A 124 2.10 -1.31 -2.04
N CYS A 125 2.59 -1.02 -0.85
CA CYS A 125 2.87 -2.04 0.16
C CYS A 125 2.84 -1.47 1.58
N SER A 126 2.66 -2.35 2.56
CA SER A 126 2.75 -2.01 3.98
C SER A 126 3.51 -3.09 4.74
N LEU A 127 4.13 -2.67 5.85
CA LEU A 127 4.80 -3.56 6.79
C LEU A 127 4.60 -3.05 8.22
N ILE A 128 4.26 -3.95 9.12
CA ILE A 128 4.21 -3.69 10.55
C ILE A 128 5.00 -4.77 11.29
N TYR A 129 5.74 -4.39 12.32
CA TYR A 129 6.26 -5.34 13.30
C TYR A 129 5.98 -4.88 14.73
N SER A 130 5.92 -5.83 15.66
CA SER A 130 5.64 -5.59 17.07
C SER A 130 6.23 -6.67 17.96
N HIS A 131 6.55 -6.33 19.21
CA HIS A 131 6.85 -7.31 20.27
C HIS A 131 5.59 -7.98 20.83
N ARG A 132 4.40 -7.46 20.51
CA ARG A 132 3.10 -8.02 20.85
C ARG A 132 2.55 -8.74 19.64
N ASP A 133 1.76 -9.77 19.88
CA ASP A 133 1.06 -10.48 18.83
C ASP A 133 0.07 -9.57 18.10
N ILE A 134 0.27 -9.46 16.79
CA ILE A 134 -0.52 -8.64 15.85
C ILE A 134 -1.30 -9.49 14.85
N PHE A 135 -1.17 -10.81 14.90
CA PHE A 135 -1.80 -11.70 13.93
C PHE A 135 -3.31 -11.76 14.14
N HIS A 136 -4.03 -11.86 13.04
CA HIS A 136 -5.49 -11.91 13.01
C HIS A 136 -6.16 -10.74 13.75
N LYS A 137 -5.50 -9.57 13.77
CA LYS A 137 -6.01 -8.39 14.47
C LYS A 137 -6.08 -7.20 13.54
N TYR A 138 -7.23 -6.58 13.50
CA TYR A 138 -7.38 -5.25 12.97
C TYR A 138 -6.82 -4.25 13.99
N ILE A 139 -5.71 -3.62 13.64
CA ILE A 139 -5.06 -2.62 14.49
C ILE A 139 -5.28 -1.26 13.85
N VAL A 140 -6.15 -0.46 14.48
CA VAL A 140 -6.49 0.90 14.04
C VAL A 140 -5.47 1.86 14.62
N ASP A 141 -4.38 2.19 13.93
CA ASP A 141 -3.43 3.11 14.53
C ASP A 141 -2.78 4.11 13.59
N THR A 142 -2.57 3.77 12.35
CA THR A 142 -1.84 4.67 11.46
C THR A 142 -2.39 4.55 10.05
N TYR A 143 -2.84 5.68 9.54
CA TYR A 143 -3.24 5.80 8.14
C TYR A 143 -2.27 6.73 7.43
N TYR A 144 -1.79 6.30 6.28
CA TYR A 144 -1.26 7.19 5.27
C TYR A 144 -2.42 7.64 4.40
N ILE A 145 -2.64 8.94 4.33
CA ILE A 145 -3.70 9.52 3.49
C ILE A 145 -3.03 10.42 2.47
N SER A 146 -3.27 10.12 1.20
CA SER A 146 -2.87 10.96 0.08
C SER A 146 -4.12 11.43 -0.64
N ARG A 147 -4.21 12.73 -0.91
CA ARG A 147 -5.26 13.28 -1.77
C ARG A 147 -5.00 12.82 -3.20
N GLY A 148 -6.06 12.56 -3.94
CA GLY A 148 -6.01 12.31 -5.37
C GLY A 148 -5.40 13.50 -6.13
N ARG A 149 -5.16 13.33 -7.42
CA ARG A 149 -4.72 14.42 -8.29
C ARG A 149 -5.73 15.56 -8.20
N ASN A 150 -5.22 16.80 -8.24
CA ASN A 150 -6.07 17.99 -8.17
C ASN A 150 -6.89 18.13 -9.47
N ILE A 151 -8.02 17.44 -9.50
CA ILE A 151 -8.97 17.45 -10.62
C ILE A 151 -10.22 18.23 -10.22
N SER A 152 -10.89 18.80 -11.21
CA SER A 152 -12.13 19.54 -11.02
C SER A 152 -13.33 18.64 -10.76
N ILE A 153 -13.18 17.31 -10.93
CA ILE A 153 -14.23 16.32 -10.82
C ILE A 153 -14.38 15.90 -9.36
N SER A 154 -15.63 15.77 -8.92
CA SER A 154 -15.98 15.25 -7.59
C SER A 154 -17.24 14.41 -7.68
N ALA A 155 -17.46 13.54 -6.70
CA ALA A 155 -18.70 12.79 -6.55
C ALA A 155 -19.28 12.98 -5.15
N PRO A 156 -20.61 12.82 -4.97
CA PRO A 156 -21.22 12.78 -3.64
C PRO A 156 -20.56 11.69 -2.77
N VAL A 157 -20.32 12.00 -1.51
CA VAL A 157 -19.72 11.06 -0.55
C VAL A 157 -20.53 9.77 -0.46
N GLU A 158 -21.86 9.86 -0.51
CA GLU A 158 -22.75 8.70 -0.52
C GLU A 158 -22.50 7.76 -1.69
N THR A 159 -22.29 8.32 -2.90
CA THR A 159 -21.97 7.54 -4.11
C THR A 159 -20.64 6.80 -3.95
N ILE A 160 -19.61 7.48 -3.42
CA ILE A 160 -18.31 6.88 -3.15
C ILE A 160 -18.45 5.77 -2.10
N THR A 161 -19.15 6.03 -1.01
CA THR A 161 -19.38 5.07 0.08
C THR A 161 -20.08 3.81 -0.44
N LYS A 162 -21.17 3.96 -1.18
CA LYS A 162 -21.90 2.83 -1.78
C LYS A 162 -21.01 2.01 -2.73
N PHE A 163 -20.22 2.68 -3.55
CA PHE A 163 -19.29 2.02 -4.47
C PHE A 163 -18.20 1.24 -3.71
N VAL A 164 -17.58 1.86 -2.70
CA VAL A 164 -16.54 1.22 -1.89
C VAL A 164 -17.09 0.03 -1.09
N ASN A 165 -18.29 0.14 -0.51
CA ASN A 165 -18.93 -0.99 0.18
C ASN A 165 -19.14 -2.16 -0.77
N ASN A 166 -19.62 -1.94 -2.00
CA ASN A 166 -19.73 -3.00 -3.01
C ASN A 166 -18.38 -3.63 -3.37
N LEU A 167 -17.30 -2.84 -3.44
CA LEU A 167 -15.94 -3.39 -3.63
C LEU A 167 -15.48 -4.18 -2.42
N THR A 168 -15.82 -3.76 -1.21
CA THR A 168 -15.49 -4.49 0.03
C THR A 168 -16.16 -5.85 0.03
N ASP A 169 -17.46 -5.92 -0.28
CA ASP A 169 -18.20 -7.18 -0.41
C ASP A 169 -17.54 -8.12 -1.43
N LYS A 170 -17.13 -7.58 -2.58
CA LYS A 170 -16.39 -8.36 -3.59
C LYS A 170 -15.03 -8.83 -3.06
N ALA A 171 -14.28 -7.99 -2.36
CA ALA A 171 -12.97 -8.34 -1.84
C ALA A 171 -13.06 -9.47 -0.82
N ILE A 172 -13.95 -9.38 0.17
CA ILE A 172 -14.12 -10.41 1.22
C ILE A 172 -14.67 -11.73 0.69
N ALA A 173 -15.35 -11.72 -0.46
CA ALA A 173 -15.78 -12.93 -1.16
C ALA A 173 -14.62 -13.67 -1.86
N THR A 174 -13.46 -13.08 -1.98
CA THR A 174 -12.27 -13.68 -2.59
C THR A 174 -11.29 -14.18 -1.54
N LYS A 175 -10.43 -15.14 -1.91
CA LYS A 175 -9.33 -15.61 -1.05
C LYS A 175 -8.19 -14.60 -0.92
N THR A 176 -8.15 -13.60 -1.79
CA THR A 176 -7.08 -12.58 -1.84
C THR A 176 -7.45 -11.31 -1.10
N PHE A 177 -8.69 -11.19 -0.64
CA PHE A 177 -9.23 -9.97 -0.02
C PHE A 177 -8.89 -8.71 -0.83
N PHE A 178 -8.94 -8.85 -2.16
CA PHE A 178 -8.62 -7.80 -3.11
C PHE A 178 -9.73 -7.68 -4.15
N ALA A 179 -10.16 -6.46 -4.42
CA ALA A 179 -11.08 -6.14 -5.49
C ALA A 179 -10.77 -4.79 -6.10
N THR A 180 -10.95 -4.72 -7.41
CA THR A 180 -10.99 -3.47 -8.19
C THR A 180 -12.31 -3.36 -8.92
N GLY A 181 -12.63 -2.17 -9.35
CA GLY A 181 -13.82 -1.93 -10.17
C GLY A 181 -13.99 -0.46 -10.51
N ASP A 182 -15.03 -0.20 -11.28
CA ASP A 182 -15.40 1.13 -11.67
C ASP A 182 -16.93 1.32 -11.62
N VAL A 183 -17.35 2.58 -11.55
CA VAL A 183 -18.75 2.98 -11.63
C VAL A 183 -18.86 4.32 -12.35
N LYS A 184 -19.74 4.40 -13.35
CA LYS A 184 -20.11 5.67 -14.00
C LYS A 184 -20.98 6.49 -13.06
N LEU A 185 -20.71 7.79 -12.97
CA LEU A 185 -21.60 8.70 -12.28
C LEU A 185 -22.93 8.82 -13.02
N ALA A 186 -24.01 8.90 -12.25
CA ALA A 186 -25.37 9.05 -12.79
C ALA A 186 -25.69 10.50 -13.25
N ASP A 187 -24.70 11.38 -13.27
CA ASP A 187 -24.80 12.75 -13.74
C ASP A 187 -24.48 12.87 -15.25
N GLU A 188 -24.73 14.03 -15.82
CA GLU A 188 -24.48 14.32 -17.24
C GLU A 188 -22.97 14.39 -17.58
N SER A 189 -22.08 14.33 -16.58
CA SER A 189 -20.62 14.47 -16.78
C SER A 189 -19.99 13.29 -17.51
N GLY A 190 -20.62 12.11 -17.42
CA GLY A 190 -20.06 10.86 -17.96
C GLY A 190 -18.79 10.38 -17.24
N ASN A 191 -18.45 10.99 -16.11
CA ASN A 191 -17.26 10.63 -15.33
C ASN A 191 -17.39 9.23 -14.72
N THR A 192 -16.25 8.57 -14.54
CA THR A 192 -16.15 7.24 -13.96
C THR A 192 -15.28 7.31 -12.71
N ILE A 193 -15.73 6.69 -11.60
CA ILE A 193 -14.92 6.45 -10.42
C ILE A 193 -14.30 5.07 -10.57
N TYR A 194 -12.99 4.98 -10.39
CA TYR A 194 -12.22 3.75 -10.31
C TYR A 194 -11.87 3.50 -8.86
N GLY A 195 -11.98 2.27 -8.38
CA GLY A 195 -11.76 1.93 -6.98
C GLY A 195 -10.96 0.65 -6.79
N LEU A 196 -10.27 0.59 -5.67
CA LEU A 196 -9.51 -0.56 -5.20
C LEU A 196 -9.69 -0.69 -3.70
N VAL A 197 -10.01 -1.91 -3.26
CA VAL A 197 -10.07 -2.32 -1.86
C VAL A 197 -9.21 -3.54 -1.67
N GLN A 198 -8.42 -3.55 -0.62
CA GLN A 198 -7.63 -4.71 -0.22
C GLN A 198 -7.48 -4.78 1.29
N CYS A 199 -7.54 -5.99 1.85
CA CYS A 199 -7.22 -6.24 3.24
C CYS A 199 -6.08 -7.26 3.37
N ALA A 200 -5.38 -7.24 4.51
CA ALA A 200 -4.38 -8.23 4.87
C ALA A 200 -5.06 -9.60 5.02
N LEU A 201 -4.41 -10.66 4.51
CA LEU A 201 -5.03 -11.99 4.40
C LEU A 201 -5.24 -12.71 5.73
N ASP A 202 -4.67 -12.19 6.82
CA ASP A 202 -4.87 -12.73 8.17
C ASP A 202 -6.09 -12.14 8.89
N LEU A 203 -6.78 -11.18 8.29
CA LEU A 203 -7.99 -10.62 8.87
C LEU A 203 -9.21 -11.51 8.64
N SER A 204 -10.18 -11.40 9.53
CA SER A 204 -11.53 -11.92 9.25
C SER A 204 -12.26 -10.99 8.26
N PRO A 205 -13.30 -11.49 7.54
CA PRO A 205 -14.16 -10.63 6.73
C PRO A 205 -14.69 -9.42 7.50
N ALA A 206 -15.15 -9.62 8.74
CA ALA A 206 -15.67 -8.54 9.59
C ALA A 206 -14.61 -7.51 9.98
N ASP A 207 -13.36 -7.94 10.21
CA ASP A 207 -12.25 -7.02 10.48
C ASP A 207 -11.86 -6.24 9.23
N CYS A 208 -11.93 -6.86 8.04
CA CYS A 208 -11.72 -6.18 6.77
C CYS A 208 -12.77 -5.09 6.54
N GLU A 209 -14.07 -5.41 6.72
CA GLU A 209 -15.17 -4.44 6.64
C GLU A 209 -14.95 -3.28 7.62
N SER A 210 -14.64 -3.57 8.88
CA SER A 210 -14.37 -2.57 9.91
C SER A 210 -13.19 -1.66 9.56
N CYS A 211 -12.13 -2.23 8.97
CA CYS A 211 -10.96 -1.49 8.52
C CYS A 211 -11.32 -0.49 7.40
N ILE A 212 -12.06 -0.93 6.40
CA ILE A 212 -12.50 -0.08 5.28
C ILE A 212 -13.51 0.96 5.74
N ALA A 213 -14.46 0.60 6.61
CA ALA A 213 -15.43 1.53 7.17
C ALA A 213 -14.74 2.69 7.91
N GLY A 214 -13.72 2.40 8.71
CA GLY A 214 -12.93 3.45 9.39
C GLY A 214 -12.16 4.37 8.43
N MET A 215 -11.84 3.92 7.21
CA MET A 215 -11.28 4.77 6.15
C MET A 215 -12.37 5.64 5.50
N LEU A 216 -13.57 5.07 5.27
CA LEU A 216 -14.70 5.79 4.69
C LEU A 216 -15.15 6.97 5.54
N GLU A 217 -15.13 6.85 6.86
CA GLU A 217 -15.46 7.93 7.81
C GLU A 217 -14.56 9.17 7.64
N ARG A 218 -13.38 8.99 7.06
CA ARG A 218 -12.41 10.08 6.81
C ARG A 218 -12.58 10.78 5.49
N ILE A 219 -13.39 10.27 4.57
CA ILE A 219 -13.59 10.85 3.23
C ILE A 219 -14.11 12.29 3.28
N PRO A 220 -15.10 12.65 4.13
CA PRO A 220 -15.62 14.02 4.19
C PRO A 220 -14.54 15.06 4.50
N ASP A 221 -13.56 14.69 5.34
CA ASP A 221 -12.48 15.61 5.77
C ASP A 221 -11.44 15.81 4.69
N PHE A 222 -11.29 14.86 3.76
CA PHE A 222 -10.15 14.82 2.85
C PHE A 222 -10.47 15.13 1.42
N THR A 223 -11.50 14.57 0.80
CA THR A 223 -11.96 15.07 -0.51
C THR A 223 -12.96 14.13 -1.22
N PRO A 224 -14.00 14.66 -1.84
CA PRO A 224 -14.81 13.93 -2.83
C PRO A 224 -14.11 13.78 -4.20
N ARG A 225 -12.84 14.15 -4.34
CA ARG A 225 -12.10 14.26 -5.62
C ARG A 225 -11.07 13.17 -5.85
N GLY A 226 -11.13 12.09 -5.09
CA GLY A 226 -10.16 11.00 -5.11
C GLY A 226 -9.29 10.96 -3.86
N GLY A 227 -8.85 9.76 -3.49
CA GLY A 227 -8.04 9.58 -2.29
C GLY A 227 -7.48 8.18 -2.17
N ARG A 228 -6.40 8.10 -1.41
CA ARG A 228 -5.72 6.85 -1.03
C ARG A 228 -5.58 6.80 0.46
N PHE A 229 -6.02 5.71 1.01
CA PHE A 229 -5.97 5.40 2.43
C PHE A 229 -5.21 4.09 2.58
N VAL A 230 -4.11 4.10 3.31
CA VAL A 230 -3.28 2.91 3.52
C VAL A 230 -3.03 2.75 5.01
N SER A 231 -3.24 1.54 5.51
CA SER A 231 -2.88 1.13 6.87
C SER A 231 -2.06 -0.16 6.85
N ALA A 232 -1.67 -0.63 8.02
CA ALA A 232 -1.03 -1.94 8.14
C ALA A 232 -2.02 -3.12 8.00
N ALA A 233 -3.30 -2.85 7.83
CA ALA A 233 -4.37 -3.84 7.82
C ALA A 233 -5.19 -3.83 6.52
N CYS A 234 -5.41 -2.66 5.93
CA CYS A 234 -6.19 -2.53 4.70
C CYS A 234 -5.77 -1.31 3.87
N THR A 235 -6.22 -1.30 2.62
CA THR A 235 -6.00 -0.21 1.67
C THR A 235 -7.31 0.07 0.95
N LEU A 236 -7.62 1.36 0.81
CA LEU A 236 -8.69 1.90 0.01
C LEU A 236 -8.12 2.97 -0.91
N GLN A 237 -8.39 2.87 -2.20
CA GLN A 237 -8.11 3.93 -3.16
C GLN A 237 -9.30 4.13 -4.09
N TYR A 238 -9.64 5.38 -4.38
CA TYR A 238 -10.60 5.74 -5.42
C TYR A 238 -10.14 6.99 -6.16
N GLU A 239 -10.29 7.01 -7.46
CA GLU A 239 -9.84 8.08 -8.35
C GLU A 239 -10.81 8.24 -9.53
N PHE A 240 -10.76 9.36 -10.22
CA PHE A 240 -11.51 9.60 -11.46
C PHE A 240 -10.69 9.29 -12.73
N TYR A 241 -9.66 8.49 -12.58
CA TYR A 241 -8.86 7.92 -13.67
C TYR A 241 -8.45 6.50 -13.28
N GLN A 242 -8.27 5.65 -14.28
CA GLN A 242 -7.82 4.28 -14.03
C GLN A 242 -6.38 4.27 -13.55
N PHE A 243 -6.13 3.63 -12.40
CA PHE A 243 -4.82 3.58 -11.73
C PHE A 243 -4.36 2.16 -11.41
N PHE A 244 -5.18 1.16 -11.71
CA PHE A 244 -4.87 -0.26 -11.53
C PHE A 244 -4.87 -0.97 -12.88
N ILE A 245 -4.16 -2.11 -12.94
CA ILE A 245 -4.18 -3.02 -14.07
C ILE A 245 -5.39 -3.94 -13.90
N ALA A 246 -6.28 -3.97 -14.90
CA ALA A 246 -7.48 -4.80 -14.92
C ALA A 246 -7.16 -6.26 -15.26
#